data_8be3fc92eb4d219dfc8860de3934f067
#
_entry.id   8be3fc92eb4d219dfc8860de3934f067
#
_cell.length_a   1.000
_cell.length_b   1.000
_cell.length_c   1.000
_cell.angle_alpha   90.00
_cell.angle_beta   90.00
_cell.angle_gamma   90.00
#
_symmetry.space_group_name_H-M   'P 1'
#
loop_
_entity.id
_entity.type
_entity.pdbx_description
1 polymer ?
#
loop_
_entity_poly.entity_id
_entity_poly.type
_entity_poly.pdbx_seq_one_letter_code
_entity_poly.pdbx_strand_id
1 'polypeptide(L)'
;MKINLKNFGLLEVIVLLSVFYVVIMLVWTASTRPAVEAKANLVKENHNKVVNFINNEINKCGNNEEGSVTIWGDPCSGEWIANKVVDYINSNLQIENPFSDTAEVKTDSDPRIKAEGKAGQSVEMGVIFLMSSNFQPEPGSEWIVGTCFKSPCVAAGNNELTSIYR
;
A
#
# COMPACT_ATOMS: atom_id res chain seq x y z
N MET A 1 34.95 2.73 38.39
CA MET A 1 35.18 1.27 38.43
C MET A 1 36.18 0.95 37.33
N LYS A 2 37.44 0.61 37.65
CA LYS A 2 38.47 0.24 36.65
C LYS A 2 38.33 -1.26 36.41
N ILE A 3 37.83 -1.66 35.26
CA ILE A 3 37.74 -3.05 34.85
C ILE A 3 39.15 -3.50 34.49
N ASN A 4 39.71 -4.45 35.23
CA ASN A 4 41.07 -4.95 35.05
C ASN A 4 41.04 -6.07 33.99
N LEU A 5 41.27 -5.73 32.73
CA LEU A 5 41.21 -6.62 31.55
C LEU A 5 42.30 -7.68 31.48
N LYS A 6 43.25 -7.72 32.43
CA LYS A 6 44.45 -8.61 32.37
C LYS A 6 44.20 -10.10 32.64
N ASN A 7 43.01 -10.48 33.11
CA ASN A 7 42.73 -11.87 33.51
C ASN A 7 41.50 -12.48 32.81
N PHE A 8 41.04 -11.91 31.72
CA PHE A 8 39.95 -12.52 30.97
C PHE A 8 40.46 -13.69 30.13
N GLY A 9 39.98 -14.89 30.44
CA GLY A 9 40.21 -16.07 29.62
C GLY A 9 39.48 -15.98 28.29
N LEU A 10 39.94 -16.68 27.27
CA LEU A 10 39.35 -16.74 25.94
C LEU A 10 37.82 -17.03 25.99
N LEU A 11 37.41 -17.89 26.90
CA LEU A 11 36.03 -18.32 27.08
C LEU A 11 35.12 -17.17 27.60
N GLU A 12 35.64 -16.34 28.50
CA GLU A 12 34.91 -15.19 29.03
C GLU A 12 34.73 -14.11 27.98
N VAL A 13 35.69 -13.91 27.09
CA VAL A 13 35.60 -12.98 25.96
C VAL A 13 34.51 -13.44 24.99
N ILE A 14 34.47 -14.75 24.67
CA ILE A 14 33.44 -15.30 23.77
C ILE A 14 32.04 -15.13 24.37
N VAL A 15 31.89 -15.39 25.67
CA VAL A 15 30.57 -15.18 26.36
C VAL A 15 30.16 -13.71 26.32
N LEU A 16 31.05 -12.79 26.62
CA LEU A 16 30.77 -11.36 26.56
C LEU A 16 30.36 -10.89 25.15
N LEU A 17 31.08 -11.34 24.11
CA LEU A 17 30.76 -11.03 22.73
C LEU A 17 29.40 -11.60 22.31
N SER A 18 29.05 -12.81 22.73
CA SER A 18 27.75 -13.42 22.43
C SER A 18 26.61 -12.67 23.10
N VAL A 19 26.75 -12.27 24.35
CA VAL A 19 25.74 -11.45 25.06
C VAL A 19 25.58 -10.09 24.38
N PHE A 20 26.68 -9.45 23.99
CA PHE A 20 26.65 -8.16 23.32
C PHE A 20 25.96 -8.25 21.96
N TYR A 21 26.22 -9.31 21.19
CA TYR A 21 25.54 -9.60 19.94
C TYR A 21 24.03 -9.75 20.12
N VAL A 22 23.60 -10.53 21.10
CA VAL A 22 22.17 -10.73 21.40
C VAL A 22 21.51 -9.41 21.79
N VAL A 23 22.14 -8.58 22.62
CA VAL A 23 21.61 -7.26 22.99
C VAL A 23 21.47 -6.35 21.78
N ILE A 24 22.48 -6.30 20.90
CA ILE A 24 22.42 -5.50 19.67
C ILE A 24 21.24 -5.97 18.79
N MET A 25 21.07 -7.27 18.62
CA MET A 25 19.97 -7.83 17.82
C MET A 25 18.60 -7.49 18.42
N LEU A 26 18.45 -7.55 19.73
CA LEU A 26 17.21 -7.19 20.42
C LEU A 26 16.89 -5.68 20.26
N VAL A 27 17.88 -4.81 20.43
CA VAL A 27 17.69 -3.36 20.25
C VAL A 27 17.35 -3.03 18.80
N TRP A 28 18.02 -3.66 17.83
CA TRP A 28 17.72 -3.43 16.41
C TRP A 28 16.29 -3.86 16.06
N THR A 29 15.89 -5.07 16.45
CA THR A 29 14.53 -5.55 16.17
C THR A 29 13.46 -4.72 16.86
N ALA A 30 13.69 -4.25 18.08
CA ALA A 30 12.76 -3.37 18.78
C ALA A 30 12.63 -1.98 18.14
N SER A 31 13.68 -1.47 17.49
CA SER A 31 13.67 -0.15 16.86
C SER A 31 13.07 -0.17 15.45
N THR A 32 13.25 -1.25 14.68
CA THR A 32 12.84 -1.30 13.28
C THR A 32 11.39 -1.71 13.08
N ARG A 33 10.86 -2.59 13.93
CA ARG A 33 9.48 -3.08 13.81
C ARG A 33 8.41 -1.98 13.86
N PRO A 34 8.42 -1.04 14.84
CA PRO A 34 7.41 0.02 14.89
C PRO A 34 7.40 0.91 13.65
N ALA A 35 8.57 1.19 13.09
CA ALA A 35 8.68 2.02 11.88
C ALA A 35 8.09 1.33 10.65
N VAL A 36 8.31 0.02 10.48
CA VAL A 36 7.72 -0.76 9.38
C VAL A 36 6.20 -0.86 9.53
N GLU A 37 5.72 -1.06 10.74
CA GLU A 37 4.28 -1.12 10.99
C GLU A 37 3.60 0.23 10.81
N ALA A 38 4.22 1.32 11.22
CA ALA A 38 3.71 2.66 10.96
C ALA A 38 3.58 2.95 9.46
N LYS A 39 4.59 2.58 8.66
CA LYS A 39 4.54 2.68 7.20
C LYS A 39 3.43 1.83 6.59
N ALA A 40 3.30 0.58 7.03
CA ALA A 40 2.24 -0.31 6.57
C ALA A 40 0.83 0.24 6.89
N ASN A 41 0.65 0.80 8.09
CA ASN A 41 -0.63 1.39 8.49
C ASN A 41 -0.97 2.64 7.66
N LEU A 42 0.02 3.49 7.35
CA LEU A 42 -0.19 4.64 6.46
C LEU A 42 -0.64 4.20 5.07
N VAL A 43 -0.04 3.15 4.51
CA VAL A 43 -0.45 2.62 3.20
C VAL A 43 -1.86 2.04 3.23
N LYS A 44 -2.24 1.35 4.31
CA LYS A 44 -3.63 0.88 4.50
C LYS A 44 -4.61 2.04 4.58
N GLU A 45 -4.27 3.08 5.31
CA GLU A 45 -5.09 4.28 5.39
C GLU A 45 -5.25 4.92 4.00
N ASN A 46 -4.18 5.02 3.24
CA ASN A 46 -4.22 5.53 1.87
C ASN A 46 -5.07 4.65 0.94
N HIS A 47 -4.96 3.32 1.04
CA HIS A 47 -5.84 2.40 0.32
C HIS A 47 -7.32 2.69 0.63
N ASN A 48 -7.67 2.79 1.91
CA ASN A 48 -9.03 3.11 2.34
C ASN A 48 -9.49 4.50 1.87
N LYS A 49 -8.61 5.50 1.83
CA LYS A 49 -8.93 6.82 1.26
C LYS A 49 -9.32 6.72 -0.21
N VAL A 50 -8.57 5.95 -1.01
CA VAL A 50 -8.87 5.74 -2.43
C VAL A 50 -10.18 5.00 -2.62
N VAL A 51 -10.39 3.90 -1.88
CA VAL A 51 -11.64 3.12 -1.91
C VAL A 51 -12.84 3.99 -1.55
N ASN A 52 -12.77 4.73 -0.46
CA ASN A 52 -13.85 5.60 -0.01
C ASN A 52 -14.11 6.74 -1.00
N PHE A 53 -13.07 7.29 -1.61
CA PHE A 53 -13.20 8.33 -2.62
C PHE A 53 -13.98 7.84 -3.83
N ILE A 54 -13.64 6.66 -4.37
CA ILE A 54 -14.34 6.05 -5.51
C ILE A 54 -15.79 5.71 -5.13
N ASN A 55 -16.01 5.10 -3.97
CA ASN A 55 -17.35 4.78 -3.49
C ASN A 55 -18.25 6.02 -3.33
N ASN A 56 -17.68 7.12 -2.84
CA ASN A 56 -18.43 8.37 -2.69
C ASN A 56 -18.86 8.93 -4.05
N GLU A 57 -18.01 8.86 -5.07
CA GLU A 57 -18.36 9.30 -6.43
C GLU A 57 -19.41 8.37 -7.07
N ILE A 58 -19.29 7.06 -6.87
CA ILE A 58 -20.33 6.10 -7.31
C ILE A 58 -21.70 6.45 -6.68
N ASN A 59 -21.72 6.64 -5.37
CA ASN A 59 -22.95 7.00 -4.66
C ASN A 59 -23.53 8.34 -5.10
N LYS A 60 -22.67 9.33 -5.35
CA LYS A 60 -23.07 10.64 -5.86
C LYS A 60 -23.67 10.51 -7.25
N CYS A 61 -23.06 9.74 -8.14
CA CYS A 61 -23.57 9.48 -9.47
C CYS A 61 -24.87 8.68 -9.46
N GLY A 62 -25.04 7.73 -8.53
CA GLY A 62 -26.28 6.95 -8.39
C GLY A 62 -27.48 7.77 -7.90
N ASN A 63 -27.24 8.90 -7.22
CA ASN A 63 -28.27 9.76 -6.66
C ASN A 63 -28.53 11.03 -7.49
N ASN A 64 -27.79 11.25 -8.58
CA ASN A 64 -27.87 12.48 -9.37
C ASN A 64 -28.70 12.28 -10.65
N GLU A 65 -29.23 13.40 -11.16
CA GLU A 65 -30.00 13.45 -12.39
C GLU A 65 -29.19 13.10 -13.64
N GLU A 66 -29.88 12.72 -14.70
CA GLU A 66 -29.33 12.48 -16.03
C GLU A 66 -28.47 13.67 -16.49
N GLY A 67 -27.22 13.39 -16.92
CA GLY A 67 -26.28 14.43 -17.35
C GLY A 67 -25.26 14.87 -16.30
N SER A 68 -25.31 14.35 -15.08
CA SER A 68 -24.30 14.61 -14.06
C SER A 68 -22.92 14.04 -14.45
N VAL A 69 -21.86 14.74 -14.00
CA VAL A 69 -20.48 14.35 -14.23
C VAL A 69 -19.76 14.08 -12.91
N THR A 70 -18.78 13.18 -12.96
CA THR A 70 -17.87 12.90 -11.84
C THR A 70 -16.95 14.10 -11.57
N ILE A 71 -16.32 14.11 -10.41
CA ILE A 71 -15.36 15.16 -10.04
C ILE A 71 -14.14 15.22 -10.98
N TRP A 72 -13.80 14.14 -11.66
CA TRP A 72 -12.74 14.08 -12.69
C TRP A 72 -13.24 14.30 -14.11
N GLY A 73 -14.53 14.63 -14.28
CA GLY A 73 -15.13 15.10 -15.54
C GLY A 73 -15.69 14.03 -16.47
N ASP A 74 -15.75 12.75 -16.04
CA ASP A 74 -16.41 11.71 -16.81
C ASP A 74 -17.94 11.71 -16.53
N PRO A 75 -18.80 11.37 -17.52
CA PRO A 75 -20.24 11.30 -17.30
C PRO A 75 -20.59 10.24 -16.24
N CYS A 76 -21.53 10.57 -15.35
CA CYS A 76 -22.00 9.60 -14.35
C CYS A 76 -22.67 8.37 -14.99
N SER A 77 -23.32 8.53 -16.14
CA SER A 77 -23.94 7.44 -16.89
C SER A 77 -22.99 6.76 -17.88
N GLY A 78 -21.77 7.27 -18.04
CA GLY A 78 -20.81 6.85 -19.03
C GLY A 78 -19.65 6.04 -18.45
N GLU A 79 -18.69 5.75 -19.30
CA GLU A 79 -17.44 5.08 -18.93
C GLU A 79 -16.54 6.00 -18.10
N TRP A 80 -15.93 5.45 -17.06
CA TRP A 80 -14.94 6.15 -16.27
C TRP A 80 -13.54 5.72 -16.68
N ILE A 81 -12.71 6.69 -17.04
CA ILE A 81 -11.35 6.44 -17.52
C ILE A 81 -10.41 6.35 -16.34
N ALA A 82 -9.89 5.15 -16.08
CA ALA A 82 -9.02 4.86 -14.92
C ALA A 82 -7.85 5.84 -14.78
N ASN A 83 -7.21 6.24 -15.88
CA ASN A 83 -6.10 7.21 -15.85
C ASN A 83 -6.55 8.58 -15.33
N LYS A 84 -7.73 9.06 -15.70
CA LYS A 84 -8.25 10.34 -15.19
C LYS A 84 -8.53 10.28 -13.69
N VAL A 85 -9.06 9.15 -13.23
CA VAL A 85 -9.29 8.91 -11.81
C VAL A 85 -7.97 8.94 -11.05
N VAL A 86 -6.94 8.24 -11.55
CA VAL A 86 -5.59 8.21 -10.95
C VAL A 86 -4.96 9.59 -10.94
N ASP A 87 -5.01 10.32 -12.05
CA ASP A 87 -4.44 11.68 -12.15
C ASP A 87 -5.13 12.63 -11.16
N TYR A 88 -6.46 12.51 -11.03
CA TYR A 88 -7.21 13.30 -10.06
C TYR A 88 -6.83 12.96 -8.62
N ILE A 89 -6.72 11.66 -8.28
CA ILE A 89 -6.35 11.20 -6.95
C ILE A 89 -4.95 11.71 -6.59
N ASN A 90 -3.96 11.49 -7.43
CA ASN A 90 -2.58 11.93 -7.19
C ASN A 90 -2.45 13.45 -7.03
N SER A 91 -3.32 14.22 -7.73
CA SER A 91 -3.28 15.69 -7.67
C SER A 91 -4.02 16.27 -6.44
N ASN A 92 -4.98 15.55 -5.86
CA ASN A 92 -5.92 16.15 -4.89
C ASN A 92 -5.99 15.43 -3.53
N LEU A 93 -5.65 14.13 -3.43
CA LEU A 93 -5.87 13.37 -2.20
C LEU A 93 -4.66 13.32 -1.25
N GLN A 94 -3.54 13.92 -1.57
CA GLN A 94 -2.31 13.90 -0.74
C GLN A 94 -1.98 12.48 -0.23
N ILE A 95 -1.84 11.55 -1.18
CA ILE A 95 -1.44 10.19 -0.91
C ILE A 95 0.09 10.12 -0.96
N GLU A 96 0.71 9.65 0.10
CA GLU A 96 2.17 9.54 0.20
C GLU A 96 2.58 8.07 0.25
N ASN A 97 3.54 7.67 -0.58
CA ASN A 97 4.14 6.35 -0.49
C ASN A 97 5.33 6.38 0.50
N PRO A 98 5.20 5.82 1.71
CA PRO A 98 6.27 5.87 2.71
C PRO A 98 7.47 4.98 2.37
N PHE A 99 7.40 4.18 1.30
CA PHE A 99 8.47 3.30 0.86
C PHE A 99 9.26 3.83 -0.34
N SER A 100 8.74 4.83 -1.04
CA SER A 100 9.35 5.37 -2.26
C SER A 100 8.87 6.80 -2.52
N ASP A 101 9.69 7.59 -3.20
CA ASP A 101 9.33 8.93 -3.68
C ASP A 101 8.60 8.89 -5.05
N THR A 102 8.19 7.70 -5.48
CA THR A 102 7.44 7.53 -6.74
C THR A 102 5.94 7.75 -6.55
N ALA A 103 5.22 7.83 -7.67
CA ALA A 103 3.76 8.01 -7.66
C ALA A 103 3.05 7.00 -6.76
N GLU A 104 2.05 7.47 -6.05
CA GLU A 104 1.36 6.75 -4.98
C GLU A 104 0.23 5.87 -5.52
N VAL A 105 -0.46 6.36 -6.57
CA VAL A 105 -1.55 5.63 -7.25
C VAL A 105 -1.22 5.45 -8.72
N LYS A 106 -1.39 4.24 -9.24
CA LYS A 106 -1.13 3.86 -10.63
C LYS A 106 -2.27 3.02 -11.19
N THR A 107 -2.45 3.05 -12.50
CA THR A 107 -3.29 2.07 -13.18
C THR A 107 -2.49 0.79 -13.47
N ASP A 108 -3.16 -0.36 -13.36
CA ASP A 108 -2.59 -1.65 -13.79
C ASP A 108 -3.67 -2.51 -14.44
N SER A 109 -3.25 -3.41 -15.32
CA SER A 109 -4.15 -4.36 -15.97
C SER A 109 -4.74 -5.39 -15.03
N ASP A 110 -4.01 -5.71 -13.95
CA ASP A 110 -4.49 -6.61 -12.89
C ASP A 110 -3.86 -6.25 -11.53
N PRO A 111 -4.51 -5.39 -10.73
CA PRO A 111 -4.04 -5.01 -9.40
C PRO A 111 -3.88 -6.19 -8.44
N ARG A 112 -4.58 -7.30 -8.66
CA ARG A 112 -4.43 -8.53 -7.85
C ARG A 112 -3.01 -9.07 -7.96
N ILE A 113 -2.46 -9.11 -9.18
CA ILE A 113 -1.08 -9.58 -9.41
C ILE A 113 -0.07 -8.68 -8.69
N LYS A 114 -0.28 -7.37 -8.73
CA LYS A 114 0.61 -6.40 -8.08
C LYS A 114 0.49 -6.44 -6.56
N ALA A 115 -0.72 -6.54 -6.02
CA ALA A 115 -0.92 -6.64 -4.58
C ALA A 115 -0.40 -7.96 -4.01
N GLU A 116 -0.66 -9.07 -4.67
CA GLU A 116 -0.25 -10.40 -4.21
C GLU A 116 1.23 -10.73 -4.48
N GLY A 117 1.89 -10.03 -5.40
CA GLY A 117 3.30 -10.24 -5.68
C GLY A 117 3.62 -11.59 -6.28
N LYS A 118 2.99 -11.94 -7.39
CA LYS A 118 3.29 -13.19 -8.11
C LYS A 118 4.76 -13.26 -8.51
N ALA A 119 5.32 -14.47 -8.43
CA ALA A 119 6.72 -14.74 -8.74
C ALA A 119 7.15 -14.15 -10.09
N GLY A 120 8.23 -13.38 -10.07
CA GLY A 120 8.84 -12.76 -11.26
C GLY A 120 8.37 -11.32 -11.56
N GLN A 121 7.44 -10.75 -10.79
CA GLN A 121 7.08 -9.34 -10.93
C GLN A 121 7.64 -8.52 -9.75
N SER A 122 8.21 -7.36 -10.08
CA SER A 122 8.61 -6.40 -9.06
C SER A 122 7.37 -5.79 -8.44
N VAL A 123 7.15 -6.05 -7.15
CA VAL A 123 6.06 -5.42 -6.40
C VAL A 123 6.55 -4.10 -5.85
N GLU A 124 5.87 -3.03 -6.21
CA GLU A 124 6.12 -1.71 -5.67
C GLU A 124 5.35 -1.56 -4.35
N MET A 125 6.04 -1.71 -3.22
CA MET A 125 5.41 -1.54 -1.92
C MET A 125 4.89 -0.11 -1.73
N GLY A 126 3.70 -0.01 -1.16
CA GLY A 126 3.06 1.28 -0.87
C GLY A 126 2.35 1.93 -2.05
N VAL A 127 2.51 1.41 -3.27
CA VAL A 127 1.76 1.87 -4.43
C VAL A 127 0.37 1.26 -4.42
N ILE A 128 -0.63 2.08 -4.71
CA ILE A 128 -2.02 1.65 -4.87
C ILE A 128 -2.29 1.47 -6.35
N PHE A 129 -2.66 0.27 -6.74
CA PHE A 129 -3.00 -0.06 -8.12
C PHE A 129 -4.51 -0.05 -8.30
N LEU A 130 -4.97 0.70 -9.30
CA LEU A 130 -6.38 0.83 -9.65
C LEU A 130 -6.62 0.22 -11.03
N MET A 131 -7.62 -0.64 -11.12
CA MET A 131 -8.13 -1.19 -12.37
C MET A 131 -9.62 -0.94 -12.51
N SER A 132 -10.04 -0.53 -13.70
CA SER A 132 -11.42 -0.69 -14.15
C SER A 132 -11.51 -1.99 -14.93
N SER A 133 -12.29 -2.94 -14.47
CA SER A 133 -12.39 -4.28 -15.05
C SER A 133 -13.08 -4.32 -16.40
N ASN A 134 -13.81 -3.27 -16.74
CA ASN A 134 -14.53 -3.18 -18.01
C ASN A 134 -14.16 -1.90 -18.74
N PHE A 135 -13.71 -2.07 -19.97
CA PHE A 135 -13.62 -0.97 -20.96
C PHE A 135 -15.02 -0.52 -21.44
N GLN A 136 -16.10 -0.98 -20.78
CA GLN A 136 -17.47 -0.61 -21.14
C GLN A 136 -18.29 -0.23 -19.91
N PRO A 137 -19.15 0.81 -20.03
CA PRO A 137 -19.84 1.44 -18.92
C PRO A 137 -21.15 0.76 -18.55
N GLU A 138 -21.16 -0.56 -18.43
CA GLU A 138 -22.38 -1.26 -18.03
C GLU A 138 -22.61 -1.18 -16.51
N PRO A 139 -23.87 -1.10 -16.06
CA PRO A 139 -24.19 -1.30 -14.64
C PRO A 139 -23.62 -2.63 -14.15
N GLY A 140 -22.83 -2.59 -13.08
CA GLY A 140 -22.13 -3.75 -12.54
C GLY A 140 -20.64 -3.82 -12.89
N SER A 141 -20.05 -2.75 -13.44
CA SER A 141 -18.59 -2.69 -13.61
C SER A 141 -17.88 -2.72 -12.26
N GLU A 142 -16.90 -3.62 -12.16
CA GLU A 142 -16.07 -3.78 -10.96
C GLU A 142 -14.82 -2.90 -11.05
N TRP A 143 -14.56 -2.13 -10.02
CA TRP A 143 -13.29 -1.47 -9.81
C TRP A 143 -12.48 -2.28 -8.80
N ILE A 144 -11.23 -2.57 -9.13
CA ILE A 144 -10.34 -3.31 -8.24
C ILE A 144 -9.24 -2.36 -7.77
N VAL A 145 -9.12 -2.23 -6.46
CA VAL A 145 -8.04 -1.50 -5.80
C VAL A 145 -7.15 -2.52 -5.10
N GLY A 146 -5.87 -2.54 -5.46
CA GLY A 146 -4.90 -3.48 -4.90
C GLY A 146 -3.66 -2.77 -4.37
N THR A 147 -3.16 -3.18 -3.21
CA THR A 147 -1.92 -2.63 -2.65
C THR A 147 -1.15 -3.67 -1.83
N CYS A 148 0.17 -3.55 -1.84
CA CYS A 148 1.08 -4.29 -0.95
C CYS A 148 1.71 -3.32 0.05
N PHE A 149 1.55 -3.60 1.34
CA PHE A 149 2.07 -2.74 2.40
C PHE A 149 3.15 -3.40 3.25
N LYS A 150 3.41 -4.70 3.04
CA LYS A 150 4.47 -5.43 3.77
C LYS A 150 5.04 -6.56 2.90
N SER A 151 6.33 -6.77 2.95
CA SER A 151 7.00 -7.88 2.26
C SER A 151 7.02 -9.16 3.13
N PRO A 152 6.81 -10.34 2.53
CA PRO A 152 6.41 -10.59 1.14
C PRO A 152 4.93 -10.30 0.91
N CYS A 153 4.60 -9.69 -0.23
CA CYS A 153 3.22 -9.30 -0.55
C CYS A 153 2.24 -10.48 -0.64
N VAL A 154 2.73 -11.65 -1.02
CA VAL A 154 1.94 -12.89 -1.12
C VAL A 154 1.47 -13.41 0.25
N ALA A 155 2.09 -12.98 1.34
CA ALA A 155 1.69 -13.45 2.67
C ALA A 155 0.36 -12.82 3.09
N ALA A 156 -0.50 -13.65 3.68
CA ALA A 156 -1.79 -13.18 4.18
C ALA A 156 -1.62 -12.02 5.17
N GLY A 157 -2.38 -10.96 4.96
CA GLY A 157 -2.33 -9.76 5.78
C GLY A 157 -1.19 -8.77 5.44
N ASN A 158 -0.44 -9.01 4.35
CA ASN A 158 0.59 -8.08 3.84
C ASN A 158 0.14 -7.29 2.61
N ASN A 159 -1.02 -7.62 2.07
CA ASN A 159 -1.67 -6.95 0.95
C ASN A 159 -3.14 -6.69 1.25
N GLU A 160 -3.76 -5.85 0.46
CA GLU A 160 -5.19 -5.58 0.49
C GLU A 160 -5.72 -5.48 -0.94
N LEU A 161 -6.87 -6.11 -1.16
CA LEU A 161 -7.62 -6.08 -2.41
C LEU A 161 -9.06 -5.73 -2.10
N THR A 162 -9.56 -4.69 -2.72
CA THR A 162 -10.94 -4.25 -2.57
C THR A 162 -11.62 -4.18 -3.92
N SER A 163 -12.75 -4.85 -4.05
CA SER A 163 -13.64 -4.74 -5.20
C SER A 163 -14.75 -3.75 -4.88
N ILE A 164 -14.96 -2.81 -5.79
CA ILE A 164 -15.99 -1.78 -5.70
C ILE A 164 -16.89 -1.94 -6.91
N TYR A 165 -18.18 -2.08 -6.69
CA TYR A 165 -19.18 -2.24 -7.74
C TYR A 165 -19.95 -0.94 -7.95
N ARG A 166 -20.12 -0.58 -9.21
CA ARG A 166 -20.85 0.61 -9.63
C ARG A 166 -22.30 0.29 -10.00
#